data_b889afef348442c02ee0f69aca7d8987
#
_entry.id   b889afef348442c02ee0f69aca7d8987
#
_cell.length_a   1.000
_cell.length_b   1.000
_cell.length_c   1.000
_cell.angle_alpha   90.00
_cell.angle_beta   90.00
_cell.angle_gamma   90.00
#
_symmetry.space_group_name_H-M   'P 1'
#
loop_
_entity.id
_entity.type
_entity.pdbx_description
1 polymer ?
#
loop_
_entity_poly.entity_id
_entity_poly.type
_entity_poly.pdbx_seq_one_letter_code
_entity_poly.pdbx_strand_id
1 'polypeptide(L)'
;EINAQIDNMVLTFNTVEIYKLLWSDIEKYCNDDLGKVKEITLAYLNNREVKYEDITPMLYIRAAMEGFRSYKNVKHILIDEAQDYSPLFYELIRKSFKNAAITIMGDLNQRIDEHSNVKSRNAITEIFNDIKIEVLSKSYRSTANITNFTRELLDTHEPIEAVERRGDNPKII
;
A
#
# COMPACT_ATOMS: atom_id res chain seq x y z
N GLU A 1 27.15 25.15 16.64
CA GLU A 1 27.25 24.19 17.77
C GLU A 1 25.86 23.59 18.12
N ILE A 2 24.82 24.42 18.29
CA ILE A 2 23.45 23.94 18.62
C ILE A 2 22.87 23.05 17.53
N ASN A 3 23.03 23.39 16.25
CA ASN A 3 22.55 22.58 15.12
C ASN A 3 23.28 21.25 15.04
N ALA A 4 24.60 21.21 15.29
CA ALA A 4 25.36 19.97 15.35
C ALA A 4 24.98 19.05 16.53
N GLN A 5 24.54 19.65 17.66
CA GLN A 5 24.00 18.88 18.78
C GLN A 5 22.59 18.35 18.50
N ILE A 6 21.74 19.11 17.80
CA ILE A 6 20.43 18.66 17.35
C ILE A 6 20.59 17.54 16.32
N ASP A 7 21.47 17.70 15.35
CA ASP A 7 21.76 16.66 14.34
C ASP A 7 22.29 15.37 14.99
N ASN A 8 23.15 15.47 16.01
CA ASN A 8 23.63 14.31 16.77
C ASN A 8 22.52 13.68 17.64
N MET A 9 21.56 14.44 18.16
CA MET A 9 20.41 13.89 18.89
C MET A 9 19.45 13.16 17.94
N VAL A 10 19.23 13.68 16.74
CA VAL A 10 18.40 13.04 15.70
C VAL A 10 19.08 11.78 15.15
N LEU A 11 20.40 11.76 15.04
CA LEU A 11 21.19 10.60 14.59
C LEU A 11 21.22 9.44 15.60
N THR A 12 20.86 9.67 16.87
CA THR A 12 20.84 8.63 17.91
C THR A 12 19.51 7.87 17.97
N PHE A 13 18.45 8.36 17.34
CA PHE A 13 17.19 7.62 17.32
C PHE A 13 17.17 6.60 16.17
N ASN A 14 17.35 5.34 16.55
CA ASN A 14 17.15 4.22 15.62
C ASN A 14 15.65 4.14 15.25
N THR A 15 15.33 4.09 13.96
CA THR A 15 13.96 3.94 13.44
C THR A 15 13.20 2.80 14.12
N VAL A 16 13.90 1.68 14.41
CA VAL A 16 13.33 0.52 15.10
C VAL A 16 12.87 0.89 16.51
N GLU A 17 13.66 1.66 17.25
CA GLU A 17 13.31 2.05 18.63
C GLU A 17 12.11 3.00 18.64
N ILE A 18 12.02 3.92 17.69
CA ILE A 18 10.86 4.81 17.55
C ILE A 18 9.61 4.01 17.19
N TYR A 19 9.75 3.04 16.28
CA TYR A 19 8.64 2.17 15.91
C TYR A 19 8.17 1.30 17.07
N LYS A 20 9.08 0.80 17.91
CA LYS A 20 8.74 0.12 19.17
C LYS A 20 8.00 1.03 20.12
N LEU A 21 8.45 2.28 20.29
CA LEU A 21 7.75 3.26 21.14
C LEU A 21 6.31 3.53 20.64
N LEU A 22 6.13 3.69 19.31
CA LEU A 22 4.80 3.83 18.71
C LEU A 22 3.91 2.64 19.05
N TRP A 23 4.40 1.41 18.88
CA TRP A 23 3.66 0.20 19.21
C TRP A 23 3.40 0.06 20.72
N SER A 24 4.35 0.48 21.57
CA SER A 24 4.17 0.45 23.01
C SER A 24 3.02 1.33 23.50
N ASP A 25 2.78 2.43 22.79
CA ASP A 25 1.76 3.43 23.10
C ASP A 25 0.60 3.45 22.09
N ILE A 26 0.41 2.39 21.30
CA ILE A 26 -0.53 2.37 20.15
C ILE A 26 -1.97 2.73 20.57
N GLU A 27 -2.36 2.39 21.75
CA GLU A 27 -3.69 2.67 22.31
C GLU A 27 -3.98 4.17 22.46
N LYS A 28 -2.94 5.00 22.47
CA LYS A 28 -3.10 6.48 22.49
C LYS A 28 -3.50 7.04 21.10
N TYR A 29 -3.26 6.28 20.06
CA TYR A 29 -3.39 6.72 18.64
C TYR A 29 -4.49 5.98 17.90
N CYS A 30 -4.93 4.82 18.38
CA CYS A 30 -5.93 3.98 17.74
C CYS A 30 -6.89 3.42 18.77
N ASN A 31 -8.19 3.45 18.45
CA ASN A 31 -9.24 2.92 19.31
C ASN A 31 -9.54 1.44 19.06
N ASP A 32 -8.89 0.83 18.05
CA ASP A 32 -9.06 -0.57 17.73
C ASP A 32 -8.32 -1.45 18.75
N ASP A 33 -8.83 -2.64 19.03
CA ASP A 33 -8.13 -3.61 19.87
C ASP A 33 -6.95 -4.24 19.10
N LEU A 34 -5.80 -3.59 19.20
CA LEU A 34 -4.56 -4.04 18.60
C LEU A 34 -3.62 -4.79 19.57
N GLY A 35 -4.09 -5.17 20.74
CA GLY A 35 -3.25 -5.77 21.79
C GLY A 35 -2.44 -6.97 21.33
N LYS A 36 -3.07 -7.92 20.62
CA LYS A 36 -2.39 -9.09 20.07
C LYS A 36 -1.40 -8.74 18.97
N VAL A 37 -1.74 -7.81 18.09
CA VAL A 37 -0.84 -7.33 17.02
C VAL A 37 0.37 -6.65 17.61
N LYS A 38 0.18 -5.80 18.62
CA LYS A 38 1.24 -5.15 19.39
C LYS A 38 2.22 -6.16 19.99
N GLU A 39 1.73 -7.19 20.68
CA GLU A 39 2.58 -8.23 21.28
C GLU A 39 3.44 -8.92 20.20
N ILE A 40 2.82 -9.34 19.10
CA ILE A 40 3.51 -10.03 18.01
C ILE A 40 4.56 -9.11 17.38
N THR A 41 4.20 -7.88 17.04
CA THR A 41 5.11 -6.93 16.39
C THR A 41 6.30 -6.62 17.31
N LEU A 42 6.07 -6.34 18.58
CA LEU A 42 7.15 -6.06 19.53
C LEU A 42 8.06 -7.28 19.74
N ALA A 43 7.52 -8.51 19.74
CA ALA A 43 8.33 -9.72 19.82
C ALA A 43 9.28 -9.87 18.66
N TYR A 44 8.82 -9.67 17.42
CA TYR A 44 9.67 -9.69 16.22
C TYR A 44 10.75 -8.60 16.26
N LEU A 45 10.36 -7.36 16.57
CA LEU A 45 11.30 -6.24 16.64
C LEU A 45 12.36 -6.45 17.74
N ASN A 46 12.02 -7.08 18.86
CA ASN A 46 12.98 -7.42 19.92
C ASN A 46 13.96 -8.51 19.48
N ASN A 47 13.54 -9.42 18.61
CA ASN A 47 14.40 -10.42 17.98
C ASN A 47 15.21 -9.87 16.78
N ARG A 48 15.15 -8.56 16.50
CA ARG A 48 15.76 -7.90 15.33
C ARG A 48 15.20 -8.39 14.00
N GLU A 49 13.99 -8.82 13.99
CA GLU A 49 13.24 -9.23 12.80
C GLU A 49 12.21 -8.16 12.47
N VAL A 50 12.05 -7.86 11.18
CA VAL A 50 11.06 -6.92 10.66
C VAL A 50 10.17 -7.67 9.69
N LYS A 51 8.88 -7.64 9.90
CA LYS A 51 7.91 -8.20 8.97
C LYS A 51 7.70 -7.28 7.77
N TYR A 52 7.21 -7.86 6.67
CA TYR A 52 6.96 -7.12 5.45
C TYR A 52 6.00 -5.94 5.67
N GLU A 53 4.96 -6.14 6.47
CA GLU A 53 3.94 -5.14 6.80
C GLU A 53 4.51 -3.93 7.55
N ASP A 54 5.59 -4.13 8.31
CA ASP A 54 6.24 -3.08 9.11
C ASP A 54 7.21 -2.22 8.30
N ILE A 55 7.62 -2.67 7.11
CA ILE A 55 8.65 -1.99 6.30
C ILE A 55 8.18 -0.58 5.90
N THR A 56 6.97 -0.45 5.36
CA THR A 56 6.46 0.85 4.88
C THR A 56 6.28 1.86 6.02
N PRO A 57 5.67 1.52 7.17
CA PRO A 57 5.62 2.42 8.33
C PRO A 57 7.01 2.85 8.81
N MET A 58 7.95 1.92 8.90
CA MET A 58 9.32 2.24 9.33
C MET A 58 10.05 3.16 8.35
N LEU A 59 9.89 2.93 7.05
CA LEU A 59 10.44 3.82 6.01
C LEU A 59 9.82 5.21 6.08
N TYR A 60 8.52 5.29 6.34
CA TYR A 60 7.83 6.57 6.50
C TYR A 60 8.34 7.34 7.71
N ILE A 61 8.47 6.70 8.87
CA ILE A 61 9.03 7.28 10.09
C ILE A 61 10.44 7.80 9.82
N ARG A 62 11.29 6.98 9.20
CA ARG A 62 12.64 7.37 8.84
C ARG A 62 12.66 8.61 7.94
N ALA A 63 11.86 8.60 6.89
CA ALA A 63 11.75 9.73 5.97
C ALA A 63 11.19 10.99 6.64
N ALA A 64 10.27 10.84 7.61
CA ALA A 64 9.74 11.96 8.38
C ALA A 64 10.78 12.60 9.29
N MET A 65 11.73 11.80 9.83
CA MET A 65 12.81 12.26 10.70
C MET A 65 13.98 12.87 9.93
N GLU A 66 14.45 12.17 8.89
CA GLU A 66 15.62 12.55 8.11
C GLU A 66 15.28 13.54 6.98
N GLY A 67 13.99 13.75 6.72
CA GLY A 67 13.47 14.46 5.56
C GLY A 67 13.21 13.53 4.38
N PHE A 68 12.10 13.77 3.69
CA PHE A 68 11.76 13.01 2.48
C PHE A 68 12.77 13.32 1.37
N ARG A 69 13.48 12.31 0.90
CA ARG A 69 14.39 12.46 -0.25
C ARG A 69 13.59 12.89 -1.47
N SER A 70 14.04 13.94 -2.15
CA SER A 70 13.42 14.44 -3.37
C SER A 70 14.16 13.92 -4.59
N TYR A 71 13.52 13.04 -5.35
CA TYR A 71 14.07 12.46 -6.58
C TYR A 71 13.68 13.32 -7.80
N LYS A 72 14.36 14.47 -7.98
CA LYS A 72 14.04 15.47 -9.00
C LYS A 72 14.20 14.98 -10.45
N ASN A 73 15.04 13.96 -10.67
CA ASN A 73 15.32 13.43 -12.01
C ASN A 73 14.27 12.44 -12.50
N VAL A 74 13.44 11.90 -11.61
CA VAL A 74 12.34 11.02 -11.98
C VAL A 74 11.20 11.88 -12.52
N LYS A 75 10.78 11.60 -13.74
CA LYS A 75 9.72 12.35 -14.44
C LYS A 75 8.39 11.63 -14.41
N HIS A 76 8.41 10.31 -14.38
CA HIS A 76 7.22 9.48 -14.36
C HIS A 76 7.45 8.23 -13.51
N ILE A 77 6.44 7.85 -12.74
CA ILE A 77 6.38 6.62 -11.97
C ILE A 77 5.19 5.82 -12.46
N LEU A 78 5.44 4.54 -12.71
CA LEU A 78 4.42 3.57 -13.03
C LEU A 78 4.30 2.59 -11.88
N ILE A 79 3.11 2.45 -11.31
CA ILE A 79 2.80 1.51 -10.24
C ILE A 79 1.80 0.51 -10.79
N ASP A 80 2.18 -0.76 -10.80
CA ASP A 80 1.30 -1.86 -11.17
C ASP A 80 0.84 -2.61 -9.92
N GLU A 81 -0.20 -3.42 -10.03
CA GLU A 81 -0.81 -4.18 -8.93
C GLU A 81 -1.11 -3.27 -7.71
N ALA A 82 -1.73 -2.15 -7.98
CA ALA A 82 -1.98 -1.09 -6.99
C ALA A 82 -2.71 -1.56 -5.73
N GLN A 83 -3.50 -2.61 -5.83
CA GLN A 83 -4.25 -3.18 -4.71
C GLN A 83 -3.36 -3.81 -3.64
N ASP A 84 -2.08 -4.12 -3.94
CA ASP A 84 -1.15 -4.77 -3.03
C ASP A 84 -0.39 -3.79 -2.13
N TYR A 85 -0.52 -2.47 -2.37
CA TYR A 85 0.18 -1.45 -1.63
C TYR A 85 -0.71 -0.72 -0.63
N SER A 86 -0.11 -0.27 0.48
CA SER A 86 -0.82 0.48 1.51
C SER A 86 -1.02 1.96 1.14
N PRO A 87 -2.04 2.64 1.68
CA PRO A 87 -2.19 4.09 1.54
C PRO A 87 -0.93 4.85 2.00
N LEU A 88 -0.26 4.36 3.03
CA LEU A 88 0.99 4.95 3.53
C LEU A 88 2.13 4.84 2.52
N PHE A 89 2.18 3.77 1.72
CA PHE A 89 3.13 3.64 0.61
C PHE A 89 2.91 4.73 -0.43
N TYR A 90 1.67 4.99 -0.83
CA TYR A 90 1.34 6.05 -1.79
C TYR A 90 1.70 7.44 -1.26
N GLU A 91 1.47 7.68 0.02
CA GLU A 91 1.86 8.93 0.67
C GLU A 91 3.40 9.11 0.69
N LEU A 92 4.16 8.04 0.94
CA LEU A 92 5.62 8.03 0.85
C LEU A 92 6.09 8.36 -0.58
N ILE A 93 5.50 7.75 -1.61
CA ILE A 93 5.79 8.02 -3.01
C ILE A 93 5.49 9.49 -3.35
N ARG A 94 4.31 9.98 -2.99
CA ARG A 94 3.89 11.37 -3.23
C ARG A 94 4.87 12.37 -2.63
N LYS A 95 5.32 12.15 -1.40
CA LYS A 95 6.27 13.03 -0.71
C LYS A 95 7.68 12.96 -1.28
N SER A 96 8.10 11.80 -1.78
CA SER A 96 9.45 11.58 -2.32
C SER A 96 9.60 12.02 -3.78
N PHE A 97 8.53 11.99 -4.57
CA PHE A 97 8.55 12.23 -6.02
C PHE A 97 7.62 13.38 -6.43
N LYS A 98 7.75 14.51 -5.78
CA LYS A 98 6.86 15.67 -5.93
C LYS A 98 6.72 16.21 -7.37
N ASN A 99 7.70 15.96 -8.23
CA ASN A 99 7.75 16.48 -9.60
C ASN A 99 7.51 15.39 -10.66
N ALA A 100 7.21 14.17 -10.26
CA ALA A 100 6.94 13.07 -11.17
C ALA A 100 5.43 12.96 -11.45
N ALA A 101 5.07 12.71 -12.70
CA ALA A 101 3.76 12.20 -13.03
C ALA A 101 3.64 10.76 -12.53
N ILE A 102 2.46 10.36 -12.10
CA ILE A 102 2.25 9.03 -11.53
C ILE A 102 1.10 8.37 -12.29
N THR A 103 1.34 7.17 -12.77
CA THR A 103 0.30 6.28 -13.31
C THR A 103 0.17 5.07 -12.41
N ILE A 104 -1.05 4.80 -11.95
CA ILE A 104 -1.35 3.72 -11.02
C ILE A 104 -2.30 2.77 -11.74
N MET A 105 -1.95 1.50 -11.80
CA MET A 105 -2.76 0.43 -12.40
C MET A 105 -3.01 -0.64 -11.37
N GLY A 106 -4.21 -1.19 -11.35
CA GLY A 106 -4.55 -2.27 -10.41
C GLY A 106 -5.96 -2.80 -10.65
N ASP A 107 -6.23 -3.94 -10.05
CA ASP A 107 -7.53 -4.60 -10.08
C ASP A 107 -7.97 -4.90 -8.65
N LEU A 108 -8.98 -4.17 -8.18
CA LEU A 108 -9.50 -4.33 -6.81
C LEU A 108 -10.11 -5.71 -6.54
N ASN A 109 -10.48 -6.44 -7.59
CA ASN A 109 -11.02 -7.80 -7.48
C ASN A 109 -9.93 -8.87 -7.31
N GLN A 110 -8.65 -8.53 -7.55
CA GLN A 110 -7.51 -9.45 -7.41
C GLN A 110 -6.76 -9.28 -6.08
N ARG A 111 -7.33 -8.60 -5.10
CA ARG A 111 -6.71 -8.45 -3.79
C ARG A 111 -6.52 -9.80 -3.12
N ILE A 112 -5.32 -10.04 -2.62
CA ILE A 112 -4.96 -11.28 -1.90
C ILE A 112 -5.28 -11.14 -0.40
N ASP A 113 -5.16 -9.92 0.14
CA ASP A 113 -5.34 -9.66 1.56
C ASP A 113 -6.49 -8.66 1.78
N GLU A 114 -7.51 -9.07 2.55
CA GLU A 114 -8.63 -8.20 2.93
C GLU A 114 -8.20 -7.06 3.86
N HIS A 115 -7.08 -7.20 4.54
CA HIS A 115 -6.54 -6.22 5.47
C HIS A 115 -5.52 -5.26 4.82
N SER A 116 -4.97 -5.63 3.66
CA SER A 116 -4.15 -4.71 2.90
C SER A 116 -5.04 -3.75 2.11
N ASN A 117 -5.32 -2.58 2.53
CA ASN A 117 -4.68 -1.39 2.14
C ASN A 117 -5.47 -0.48 1.22
N VAL A 118 -5.74 -0.75 -0.01
CA VAL A 118 -6.60 0.09 -0.85
C VAL A 118 -7.96 -0.57 -0.95
N LYS A 119 -8.83 -0.31 0.03
CA LYS A 119 -10.19 -0.87 0.05
C LYS A 119 -11.08 -0.29 -1.06
N SER A 120 -10.71 0.86 -1.59
CA SER A 120 -11.47 1.53 -2.65
C SER A 120 -10.57 2.49 -3.43
N ARG A 121 -11.00 2.86 -4.64
CA ARG A 121 -10.37 3.93 -5.44
C ARG A 121 -10.29 5.25 -4.67
N ASN A 122 -11.25 5.52 -3.78
CA ASN A 122 -11.29 6.73 -2.99
C ASN A 122 -10.06 6.88 -2.08
N ALA A 123 -9.51 5.78 -1.56
CA ALA A 123 -8.30 5.85 -0.74
C ALA A 123 -7.08 6.40 -1.50
N ILE A 124 -7.00 6.14 -2.81
CA ILE A 124 -5.95 6.71 -3.67
C ILE A 124 -6.27 8.18 -4.02
N THR A 125 -7.54 8.50 -4.28
CA THR A 125 -7.93 9.88 -4.63
C THR A 125 -7.77 10.85 -3.47
N GLU A 126 -7.90 10.39 -2.24
CA GLU A 126 -7.65 11.20 -1.04
C GLU A 126 -6.16 11.59 -0.89
N ILE A 127 -5.25 10.71 -1.37
CA ILE A 127 -3.81 10.98 -1.31
C ILE A 127 -3.36 11.91 -2.44
N PHE A 128 -3.93 11.74 -3.64
CA PHE A 128 -3.58 12.50 -4.84
C PHE A 128 -4.72 13.44 -5.23
N ASN A 129 -4.54 14.74 -5.07
CA ASN A 129 -5.58 15.75 -5.25
C ASN A 129 -6.05 15.96 -6.71
N ASP A 130 -5.24 15.56 -7.69
CA ASP A 130 -5.53 15.76 -9.12
C ASP A 130 -5.28 14.43 -9.86
N ILE A 131 -6.25 13.53 -9.75
CA ILE A 131 -6.17 12.20 -10.35
C ILE A 131 -7.30 12.00 -11.35
N LYS A 132 -6.96 11.51 -12.55
CA LYS A 132 -7.92 11.04 -13.54
C LYS A 132 -8.07 9.52 -13.40
N ILE A 133 -9.29 9.07 -13.21
CA ILE A 133 -9.59 7.64 -13.10
C ILE A 133 -10.19 7.16 -14.43
N GLU A 134 -9.60 6.10 -14.97
CA GLU A 134 -10.13 5.38 -16.13
C GLU A 134 -10.41 3.93 -15.71
N VAL A 135 -11.57 3.43 -16.08
CA VAL A 135 -11.98 2.06 -15.79
C VAL A 135 -11.96 1.23 -17.06
N LEU A 136 -11.17 0.16 -17.04
CA LEU A 136 -11.11 -0.80 -18.12
C LEU A 136 -12.02 -1.98 -17.80
N SER A 137 -13.23 -2.00 -18.40
CA SER A 137 -14.23 -3.02 -18.12
C SER A 137 -14.07 -4.32 -18.92
N LYS A 138 -13.24 -4.33 -19.98
CA LYS A 138 -13.08 -5.50 -20.87
C LYS A 138 -11.92 -6.38 -20.46
N SER A 139 -12.19 -7.67 -20.22
CA SER A 139 -11.18 -8.69 -19.96
C SER A 139 -10.75 -9.35 -21.28
N TYR A 140 -9.47 -9.17 -21.66
CA TYR A 140 -8.86 -9.80 -22.83
C TYR A 140 -8.03 -11.03 -22.48
N ARG A 141 -7.70 -11.22 -21.19
CA ARG A 141 -6.83 -12.30 -20.71
C ARG A 141 -7.52 -13.66 -20.78
N SER A 142 -8.77 -13.72 -20.30
CA SER A 142 -9.54 -14.95 -20.14
C SER A 142 -10.58 -15.14 -21.24
N THR A 143 -11.02 -16.40 -21.43
CA THR A 143 -12.16 -16.70 -22.31
C THR A 143 -13.47 -16.23 -21.70
N ALA A 144 -14.51 -16.06 -22.51
CA ALA A 144 -15.83 -15.64 -22.04
C ALA A 144 -16.39 -16.58 -20.94
N ASN A 145 -16.17 -17.88 -21.10
CA ASN A 145 -16.62 -18.88 -20.12
C ASN A 145 -15.94 -18.66 -18.75
N ILE A 146 -14.63 -18.43 -18.72
CA ILE A 146 -13.89 -18.16 -17.48
C ILE A 146 -14.32 -16.82 -16.88
N THR A 147 -14.39 -15.78 -17.68
CA THR A 147 -14.78 -14.43 -17.20
C THR A 147 -16.20 -14.43 -16.62
N ASN A 148 -17.16 -15.11 -17.25
CA ASN A 148 -18.51 -15.20 -16.74
C ASN A 148 -18.58 -16.03 -15.45
N PHE A 149 -17.83 -17.12 -15.36
CA PHE A 149 -17.78 -17.95 -14.17
C PHE A 149 -17.16 -17.18 -12.98
N THR A 150 -16.04 -16.50 -13.19
CA THR A 150 -15.41 -15.69 -12.13
C THR A 150 -16.30 -14.55 -11.68
N ARG A 151 -17.05 -13.92 -12.60
CA ARG A 151 -17.99 -12.86 -12.26
C ARG A 151 -19.13 -13.34 -11.35
N GLU A 152 -19.59 -14.58 -11.52
CA GLU A 152 -20.61 -15.17 -10.64
C GLU A 152 -20.08 -15.48 -9.23
N LEU A 153 -18.76 -15.70 -9.09
CA LEU A 153 -18.12 -15.94 -7.81
C LEU A 153 -17.71 -14.65 -7.07
N LEU A 154 -17.52 -13.57 -7.81
CA LEU A 154 -17.11 -12.29 -7.24
C LEU A 154 -18.37 -11.51 -6.85
N ASP A 155 -18.47 -11.12 -5.59
CA ASP A 155 -19.45 -10.15 -5.10
C ASP A 155 -18.99 -8.73 -5.45
N THR A 156 -18.95 -8.43 -6.76
CA THR A 156 -18.49 -7.14 -7.29
C THR A 156 -19.58 -6.45 -8.07
N HIS A 157 -19.73 -5.16 -7.83
CA HIS A 157 -20.62 -4.29 -8.59
C HIS A 157 -19.98 -3.69 -9.86
N GLU A 158 -18.71 -4.00 -10.11
CA GLU A 158 -18.02 -3.48 -11.30
C GLU A 158 -18.36 -4.31 -12.55
N PRO A 159 -18.72 -3.66 -13.65
CA PRO A 159 -19.02 -4.35 -14.88
C PRO A 159 -17.74 -4.94 -15.48
N ILE A 160 -17.65 -6.26 -15.54
CA ILE A 160 -16.60 -6.96 -16.27
C ILE A 160 -17.22 -7.53 -17.53
N GLU A 161 -16.82 -7.02 -18.69
CA GLU A 161 -17.27 -7.52 -19.98
C GLU A 161 -16.30 -8.60 -20.48
N ALA A 162 -16.83 -9.75 -20.86
CA ALA A 162 -16.06 -10.77 -21.53
C ALA A 162 -15.88 -10.46 -23.00
N VAL A 163 -14.67 -10.68 -23.50
CA VAL A 163 -14.46 -10.68 -24.96
C VAL A 163 -14.99 -11.97 -25.57
N GLU A 164 -15.54 -11.90 -26.79
CA GLU A 164 -16.15 -13.05 -27.51
C GLU A 164 -15.13 -14.14 -27.88
N ARG A 165 -14.26 -14.54 -26.98
CA ARG A 165 -13.36 -15.68 -27.15
C ARG A 165 -13.90 -16.86 -26.34
N ARG A 166 -14.47 -17.83 -27.04
CA ARG A 166 -14.98 -19.06 -26.42
C ARG A 166 -13.83 -19.96 -25.94
N GLY A 167 -14.03 -20.67 -24.87
CA GLY A 167 -13.14 -21.68 -24.32
C GLY A 167 -13.93 -22.77 -23.63
N ASP A 168 -13.24 -23.72 -23.03
CA ASP A 168 -13.86 -24.77 -22.25
C ASP A 168 -14.53 -24.21 -20.99
N ASN A 169 -15.60 -24.87 -20.54
CA ASN A 169 -16.24 -24.49 -19.29
C ASN A 169 -15.30 -24.78 -18.11
N PRO A 170 -15.18 -23.86 -17.16
CA PRO A 170 -14.46 -24.10 -15.93
C PRO A 170 -15.00 -25.33 -15.19
N LYS A 171 -14.09 -26.09 -14.56
CA LYS A 171 -14.44 -27.27 -13.75
C LYS A 171 -13.92 -27.06 -12.35
N ILE A 172 -14.76 -27.30 -11.35
CA ILE A 172 -14.35 -27.39 -9.95
C ILE A 172 -13.99 -28.85 -9.71
N ILE A 173 -12.78 -29.11 -9.22
CA ILE A 173 -12.25 -30.46 -8.93
C ILE A 173 -12.12 -30.61 -7.43
#